data_5b180f8ed3ab3342c413a95c07cac3e6
#
_entry.id   5b180f8ed3ab3342c413a95c07cac3e6
#
_cell.length_a   1.000
_cell.length_b   1.000
_cell.length_c   1.000
_cell.angle_alpha   90.00
_cell.angle_beta   90.00
_cell.angle_gamma   90.00
#
_symmetry.space_group_name_H-M   'P 1'
#
loop_
_entity.id
_entity.type
_entity.pdbx_description
1 polymer ?
#
loop_
_entity_poly.entity_id
_entity_poly.type
_entity_poly.pdbx_seq_one_letter_code
_entity_poly.pdbx_strand_id
1 'polypeptide(L)'
;MTTKSLIITNSRYSEIVDIKSIVFFIANGSYCEIVLNDKRKITASKNLHWFEEKTANGFFFRVHKSYLINVLFVTKIFNNEFKIELSSGIVIPLSRSKKLDFWQKLTSLGLID
;
A
#
# COMPACT_ATOMS: atom_id res chain seq x y z
N MET A 1 -19.66 -0.89 -3.75
CA MET A 1 -19.03 -0.27 -4.93
C MET A 1 -17.53 -0.14 -4.70
N THR A 2 -16.73 -0.54 -5.67
CA THR A 2 -15.27 -0.50 -5.55
C THR A 2 -14.75 0.90 -5.85
N THR A 3 -13.86 1.42 -5.00
CA THR A 3 -13.18 2.69 -5.24
C THR A 3 -12.24 2.55 -6.43
N LYS A 4 -12.38 3.38 -7.45
CA LYS A 4 -11.54 3.34 -8.65
C LYS A 4 -10.45 4.39 -8.63
N SER A 5 -10.68 5.52 -8.00
CA SER A 5 -9.73 6.63 -7.93
C SER A 5 -9.78 7.28 -6.56
N LEU A 6 -8.66 7.88 -6.19
CA LEU A 6 -8.54 8.67 -4.98
C LEU A 6 -8.18 10.10 -5.34
N ILE A 7 -8.71 11.06 -4.60
CA ILE A 7 -8.27 12.46 -4.68
C ILE A 7 -7.18 12.62 -3.64
N ILE A 8 -5.96 12.91 -4.10
CA ILE A 8 -4.81 13.10 -3.23
C ILE A 8 -4.57 14.61 -3.12
N THR A 9 -4.68 15.13 -1.91
CA THR A 9 -4.59 16.57 -1.66
C THR A 9 -3.35 16.87 -0.81
N ASN A 10 -2.67 17.96 -1.17
CA ASN A 10 -1.62 18.58 -0.36
C ASN A 10 -1.76 20.10 -0.44
N SER A 11 -0.80 20.83 0.12
CA SER A 11 -0.88 22.29 0.17
C SER A 11 -0.81 22.97 -1.19
N ARG A 12 -0.39 22.25 -2.24
CA ARG A 12 -0.15 22.81 -3.57
C ARG A 12 -1.22 22.46 -4.58
N TYR A 13 -1.81 21.25 -4.49
CA TYR A 13 -2.76 20.77 -5.48
C TYR A 13 -3.56 19.59 -4.95
N SER A 14 -4.60 19.25 -5.69
CA SER A 14 -5.32 17.99 -5.54
C SER A 14 -5.21 17.25 -6.87
N GLU A 15 -4.91 15.97 -6.81
CA GLU A 15 -4.75 15.14 -8.00
C GLU A 15 -5.66 13.92 -7.91
N ILE A 16 -6.32 13.59 -8.99
CA ILE A 16 -7.14 12.37 -9.09
C ILE A 16 -6.23 11.25 -9.58
N VAL A 17 -6.07 10.22 -8.76
CA VAL A 17 -5.14 9.13 -9.04
C VAL A 17 -5.89 7.81 -9.12
N ASP A 18 -5.67 7.05 -10.21
CA ASP A 18 -6.23 5.71 -10.34
C ASP A 18 -5.62 4.82 -9.25
N ILE A 19 -6.49 4.20 -8.47
CA ILE A 19 -6.07 3.38 -7.34
C ILE A 19 -5.16 2.22 -7.78
N LYS A 20 -5.35 1.70 -8.98
CA LYS A 20 -4.55 0.60 -9.52
C LYS A 20 -3.11 1.01 -9.83
N SER A 21 -2.85 2.31 -9.99
CA SER A 21 -1.50 2.82 -10.27
C SER A 21 -0.69 3.01 -9.01
N ILE A 22 -1.29 2.89 -7.83
CA ILE A 22 -0.62 3.10 -6.55
C ILE A 22 0.08 1.82 -6.13
N VAL A 23 1.39 1.90 -5.91
CA VAL A 23 2.19 0.76 -5.46
C VAL A 23 2.17 0.66 -3.94
N PHE A 24 2.45 1.76 -3.25
CA PHE A 24 2.36 1.77 -1.80
C PHE A 24 2.30 3.20 -1.26
N PHE A 25 1.88 3.29 0.01
CA PHE A 25 1.88 4.50 0.81
C PHE A 25 2.88 4.32 1.93
N ILE A 26 3.68 5.35 2.22
CA ILE A 26 4.60 5.34 3.36
C ILE A 26 4.27 6.50 4.29
N ALA A 27 4.17 6.21 5.60
CA ALA A 27 3.91 7.23 6.61
C ALA A 27 5.11 8.16 6.75
N ASN A 28 4.83 9.46 6.88
CA ASN A 28 5.83 10.48 7.11
C ASN A 28 5.24 11.53 8.06
N GLY A 29 5.33 11.25 9.37
CA GLY A 29 4.70 12.09 10.37
C GLY A 29 3.18 12.06 10.24
N SER A 30 2.56 13.25 10.19
CA SER A 30 1.11 13.41 10.10
C SER A 30 0.58 13.31 8.67
N TYR A 31 1.47 13.16 7.68
CA TYR A 31 1.10 12.99 6.28
C TYR A 31 1.75 11.72 5.74
N CYS A 32 1.57 11.44 4.46
CA CYS A 32 2.24 10.30 3.86
C CYS A 32 2.67 10.60 2.42
N GLU A 33 3.58 9.77 1.92
CA GLU A 33 3.96 9.78 0.52
C GLU A 33 3.33 8.60 -0.18
N ILE A 34 2.93 8.81 -1.43
CA ILE A 34 2.29 7.80 -2.27
C ILE A 34 3.20 7.55 -3.44
N VAL A 35 3.59 6.29 -3.64
CA VAL A 35 4.47 5.89 -4.73
C VAL A 35 3.64 5.22 -5.80
N LEU A 36 3.75 5.74 -7.02
CA LEU A 36 3.00 5.24 -8.18
C LEU A 36 3.86 4.30 -9.03
N ASN A 37 3.21 3.51 -9.88
CA ASN A 37 3.91 2.53 -10.71
C ASN A 37 4.77 3.17 -11.81
N ASP A 38 4.57 4.45 -12.11
CA ASP A 38 5.45 5.22 -13.00
C ASP A 38 6.61 5.88 -12.26
N LYS A 39 6.81 5.51 -10.98
CA LYS A 39 7.86 5.99 -10.08
C LYS A 39 7.66 7.41 -9.56
N ARG A 40 6.55 8.07 -9.90
CA ARG A 40 6.22 9.35 -9.30
C ARG A 40 5.87 9.17 -7.82
N LYS A 41 6.16 10.20 -7.03
CA LYS A 41 5.78 10.27 -5.62
C LYS A 41 4.89 11.49 -5.42
N ILE A 42 3.83 11.30 -4.66
CA ILE A 42 2.90 12.38 -4.33
C ILE A 42 2.83 12.47 -2.81
N THR A 43 3.02 13.68 -2.27
CA THR A 43 2.81 13.91 -0.84
C THR A 43 1.33 14.16 -0.60
N ALA A 44 0.77 13.48 0.40
CA ALA A 44 -0.63 13.62 0.78
C ALA A 44 -0.74 14.20 2.19
N SER A 45 -1.70 15.11 2.39
CA SER A 45 -1.91 15.77 3.68
C SER A 45 -2.63 14.89 4.71
N LYS A 46 -3.15 13.75 4.30
CA LYS A 46 -3.80 12.78 5.19
C LYS A 46 -2.79 11.76 5.67
N ASN A 47 -3.04 11.17 6.85
CA ASN A 47 -2.17 10.14 7.40
C ASN A 47 -2.47 8.77 6.79
N LEU A 48 -1.63 7.80 7.13
CA LEU A 48 -1.71 6.46 6.56
C LEU A 48 -3.03 5.75 6.94
N HIS A 49 -3.51 5.97 8.16
CA HIS A 49 -4.75 5.36 8.63
C HIS A 49 -5.95 5.80 7.77
N TRP A 50 -5.97 7.07 7.36
CA TRP A 50 -7.03 7.58 6.50
C TRP A 50 -7.09 6.80 5.18
N PHE A 51 -5.93 6.55 4.58
CA PHE A 51 -5.85 5.79 3.33
C PHE A 51 -6.15 4.31 3.55
N GLU A 52 -5.75 3.76 4.69
CA GLU A 52 -6.08 2.39 5.04
C GLU A 52 -7.59 2.18 5.04
N GLU A 53 -8.34 3.11 5.64
CA GLU A 53 -9.79 3.05 5.65
C GLU A 53 -10.39 3.18 4.26
N LYS A 54 -9.86 4.09 3.44
CA LYS A 54 -10.38 4.32 2.09
C LYS A 54 -10.13 3.16 1.15
N THR A 55 -9.13 2.33 1.43
CA THR A 55 -8.75 1.20 0.58
C THR A 55 -9.11 -0.17 1.18
N ALA A 56 -9.89 -0.18 2.27
CA ALA A 56 -10.11 -1.38 3.08
C ALA A 56 -10.71 -2.56 2.33
N ASN A 57 -11.56 -2.32 1.34
CA ASN A 57 -12.26 -3.38 0.60
C ASN A 57 -11.59 -3.72 -0.73
N GLY A 58 -10.35 -3.25 -0.96
CA GLY A 58 -9.65 -3.46 -2.23
C GLY A 58 -8.40 -4.32 -2.07
N PHE A 59 -7.40 -3.99 -2.87
CA PHE A 59 -6.16 -4.75 -2.98
C PHE A 59 -5.07 -4.29 -2.04
N PHE A 60 -5.38 -3.45 -1.06
CA PHE A 60 -4.37 -2.86 -0.17
C PHE A 60 -4.36 -3.55 1.18
N PHE A 61 -3.18 -3.63 1.76
CA PHE A 61 -3.00 -4.21 3.08
C PHE A 61 -1.91 -3.45 3.84
N ARG A 62 -2.17 -3.16 5.11
CA ARG A 62 -1.20 -2.48 5.96
C ARG A 62 -0.26 -3.52 6.56
N VAL A 63 0.91 -3.67 5.96
CA VAL A 63 1.90 -4.69 6.34
C VAL A 63 2.77 -4.26 7.52
N HIS A 64 2.76 -2.96 7.84
CA HIS A 64 3.64 -2.38 8.85
C HIS A 64 3.01 -1.06 9.31
N LYS A 65 3.36 -0.59 10.50
CA LYS A 65 2.83 0.68 10.99
C LYS A 65 3.08 1.85 10.02
N SER A 66 4.13 1.75 9.22
CA SER A 66 4.53 2.81 8.29
C SER A 66 4.23 2.52 6.82
N TYR A 67 3.71 1.33 6.49
CA TYR A 67 3.53 0.95 5.09
C TYR A 67 2.16 0.33 4.81
N LEU A 68 1.50 0.87 3.81
CA LEU A 68 0.25 0.33 3.24
C LEU A 68 0.55 0.02 1.78
N ILE A 69 0.46 -1.25 1.38
CA ILE A 69 0.89 -1.68 0.05
C ILE A 69 -0.27 -2.15 -0.81
N ASN A 70 -0.09 -2.03 -2.12
CA ASN A 70 -0.97 -2.68 -3.09
C ASN A 70 -0.47 -4.11 -3.27
N VAL A 71 -1.26 -5.07 -2.82
CA VAL A 71 -0.88 -6.48 -2.80
C VAL A 71 -0.59 -7.01 -4.21
N LEU A 72 -1.23 -6.44 -5.23
CA LEU A 72 -1.03 -6.89 -6.61
C LEU A 72 0.38 -6.61 -7.14
N PHE A 73 1.14 -5.74 -6.47
CA PHE A 73 2.52 -5.46 -6.84
C PHE A 73 3.54 -6.31 -6.09
N VAL A 74 3.11 -7.20 -5.21
CA VAL A 74 4.02 -8.08 -4.45
C VAL A 74 4.57 -9.14 -5.39
N THR A 75 5.90 -9.27 -5.43
CA THR A 75 6.59 -10.26 -6.25
C THR A 75 7.25 -11.36 -5.43
N LYS A 76 7.67 -11.04 -4.21
CA LYS A 76 8.31 -12.02 -3.32
C LYS A 76 7.92 -11.79 -1.88
N ILE A 77 7.79 -12.87 -1.14
CA ILE A 77 7.63 -12.85 0.32
C ILE A 77 8.81 -13.69 0.85
N PHE A 78 9.66 -13.07 1.68
CA PHE A 78 10.83 -13.76 2.19
C PHE A 78 10.43 -14.62 3.38
N ASN A 79 10.62 -15.93 3.27
CA ASN A 79 10.06 -16.90 4.24
C ASN A 79 10.66 -16.80 5.64
N ASN A 80 11.95 -16.53 5.75
CA ASN A 80 12.65 -16.49 7.04
C ASN A 80 12.98 -15.08 7.47
N GLU A 81 12.42 -14.08 6.79
CA GLU A 81 12.65 -12.69 7.09
C GLU A 81 11.30 -11.98 7.03
N PHE A 82 11.15 -10.93 7.83
CA PHE A 82 9.89 -10.19 7.86
C PHE A 82 9.95 -9.04 6.87
N LYS A 83 9.97 -9.39 5.60
CA LYS A 83 9.99 -8.43 4.50
C LYS A 83 9.39 -9.02 3.24
N ILE A 84 8.95 -8.11 2.35
CA ILE A 84 8.38 -8.44 1.05
C ILE A 84 9.03 -7.55 0.00
N GLU A 85 9.02 -8.01 -1.24
CA GLU A 85 9.54 -7.25 -2.37
C GLU A 85 8.40 -6.90 -3.31
N LEU A 86 8.37 -5.66 -3.76
CA LEU A 86 7.39 -5.18 -4.74
C LEU A 86 8.02 -5.14 -6.13
N SER A 87 7.18 -5.00 -7.15
CA SER A 87 7.58 -5.16 -8.57
C SER A 87 8.74 -4.28 -9.03
N SER A 88 8.98 -3.17 -8.37
CA SER A 88 10.11 -2.28 -8.71
C SER A 88 11.41 -2.66 -8.01
N GLY A 89 11.44 -3.78 -7.29
CA GLY A 89 12.59 -4.20 -6.50
C GLY A 89 12.65 -3.55 -5.12
N ILE A 90 11.65 -2.77 -4.78
CA ILE A 90 11.57 -2.14 -3.46
C ILE A 90 11.24 -3.18 -2.41
N VAL A 91 12.01 -3.21 -1.31
CA VAL A 91 11.79 -4.13 -0.21
C VAL A 91 11.11 -3.38 0.94
N ILE A 92 9.99 -3.92 1.40
CA ILE A 92 9.15 -3.33 2.43
C ILE A 92 9.15 -4.24 3.67
N PRO A 93 9.30 -3.69 4.88
CA PRO A 93 9.21 -4.52 6.09
C PRO A 93 7.78 -5.02 6.31
N LEU A 94 7.67 -6.24 6.80
CA LEU A 94 6.41 -6.86 7.18
C LEU A 94 6.43 -7.06 8.70
N SER A 95 5.50 -6.45 9.42
CA SER A 95 5.42 -6.62 10.86
C SER A 95 5.14 -8.08 11.23
N ARG A 96 5.80 -8.57 12.27
CA ARG A 96 5.60 -9.95 12.74
C ARG A 96 4.13 -10.23 13.04
N SER A 97 3.47 -9.27 13.70
CA SER A 97 2.06 -9.40 14.06
C SER A 97 1.12 -9.39 12.85
N LYS A 98 1.59 -8.97 11.68
CA LYS A 98 0.78 -8.87 10.48
C LYS A 98 0.96 -10.03 9.51
N LYS A 99 1.91 -10.92 9.76
CA LYS A 99 2.26 -11.96 8.79
C LYS A 99 1.09 -12.91 8.49
N LEU A 100 0.40 -13.38 9.52
CA LEU A 100 -0.73 -14.27 9.33
C LEU A 100 -1.87 -13.58 8.59
N ASP A 101 -2.21 -12.37 9.01
CA ASP A 101 -3.27 -11.58 8.38
C ASP A 101 -2.93 -11.28 6.92
N PHE A 102 -1.66 -11.05 6.63
CA PHE A 102 -1.20 -10.82 5.26
C PHE A 102 -1.46 -12.04 4.38
N TRP A 103 -1.09 -13.24 4.85
CA TRP A 103 -1.36 -14.47 4.12
C TRP A 103 -2.86 -14.70 3.91
N GLN A 104 -3.68 -14.37 4.91
CA GLN A 104 -5.13 -14.47 4.79
C GLN A 104 -5.66 -13.49 3.73
N LYS A 105 -5.09 -12.29 3.67
CA LYS A 105 -5.46 -11.31 2.64
C LYS A 105 -5.11 -11.83 1.25
N LEU A 106 -3.93 -12.41 1.06
CA LEU A 106 -3.54 -13.00 -0.21
C LEU A 106 -4.52 -14.08 -0.65
N THR A 107 -4.90 -14.94 0.27
CA THR A 107 -5.89 -16.01 0.01
C THR A 107 -7.25 -15.42 -0.37
N SER A 108 -7.69 -14.38 0.35
CA SER A 108 -8.99 -13.76 0.08
C SER A 108 -9.05 -13.10 -1.30
N LEU A 109 -7.90 -12.70 -1.84
CA LEU A 109 -7.80 -12.11 -3.16
C LEU A 109 -7.56 -13.18 -4.26
N GLY A 110 -7.52 -14.45 -3.90
CA GLY A 110 -7.28 -15.54 -4.83
C GLY A 110 -5.81 -15.79 -5.12
N LEU A 111 -4.90 -15.16 -4.37
CA LEU A 111 -3.45 -15.33 -4.55
C LEU A 111 -2.97 -16.44 -3.61
N ILE A 112 -3.06 -17.69 -4.06
CA ILE A 112 -2.67 -18.87 -3.28
C ILE A 112 -1.75 -19.75 -4.12
N ASP A 113 -0.97 -20.58 -3.43
CA ASP A 113 -0.15 -21.58 -4.11
C ASP A 113 -0.90 -22.88 -4.39
#